data_0e89546bbac72b2409b4f38773c30406
#
_entry.id   0e89546bbac72b2409b4f38773c30406
#
_cell.length_a   1.000
_cell.length_b   1.000
_cell.length_c   1.000
_cell.angle_alpha   90.00
_cell.angle_beta   90.00
_cell.angle_gamma   90.00
#
_symmetry.space_group_name_H-M   'P 1'
#
loop_
_entity.id
_entity.type
_entity.pdbx_description
1 polymer ?
#
loop_
_entity_poly.entity_id
_entity_poly.type
_entity_poly.pdbx_seq_one_letter_code
_entity_poly.pdbx_strand_id
1 'polypeptide(L)'
;MCSSDLSGYQAAVLARLVRAVLSIEINDLLARRAAATLAELGCSNVRVRSGDGFFGWPEEAPFGAVIITCAVDRVPLRLLDQLAEGGRLILPLGDSRSYQTLTLVTKKGGKPVQRALIDVRFVPMTGEVLKIKEEASPRVPGLR
;
A
#
# COMPACT_ATOMS: atom_id res chain seq x y z
N MET A 1 5.29 3.74 1.03
CA MET A 1 4.89 3.28 -0.32
C MET A 1 3.39 3.40 -0.44
N CYS A 2 2.89 3.94 -1.52
CA CYS A 2 1.46 4.08 -1.82
C CYS A 2 1.17 3.36 -3.13
N SER A 3 0.10 2.58 -3.20
CA SER A 3 -0.34 1.87 -4.40
C SER A 3 -1.69 2.43 -4.81
N SER A 4 -1.80 3.02 -5.98
CA SER A 4 -2.95 3.70 -6.60
C SER A 4 -3.20 5.15 -6.17
N ASP A 5 -2.19 5.99 -6.24
CA ASP A 5 -2.36 7.45 -6.11
C ASP A 5 -2.59 8.06 -7.52
N LEU A 6 -3.82 7.95 -7.99
CA LEU A 6 -4.23 8.37 -9.35
C LEU A 6 -3.79 9.79 -9.76
N SER A 7 -3.57 10.68 -8.80
CA SER A 7 -3.24 12.09 -9.04
C SER A 7 -1.91 12.54 -8.46
N GLY A 8 -1.27 11.73 -7.61
CA GLY A 8 -0.14 12.13 -6.79
C GLY A 8 -0.51 12.89 -5.51
N TYR A 9 -1.81 13.12 -5.24
CA TYR A 9 -2.26 13.91 -4.09
C TYR A 9 -1.80 13.30 -2.76
N GLN A 10 -2.03 12.00 -2.55
CA GLN A 10 -1.61 11.29 -1.34
C GLN A 10 -0.08 11.39 -1.15
N ALA A 11 0.67 11.20 -2.23
CA ALA A 11 2.13 11.30 -2.20
C ALA A 11 2.60 12.72 -1.86
N ALA A 12 1.94 13.76 -2.40
CA ALA A 12 2.24 15.17 -2.09
C ALA A 12 1.99 15.50 -0.61
N VAL A 13 0.90 15.00 -0.03
CA VAL A 13 0.62 15.17 1.41
C VAL A 13 1.69 14.47 2.24
N LEU A 14 2.00 13.22 1.92
CA LEU A 14 3.02 12.45 2.63
C LEU A 14 4.41 13.07 2.52
N ALA A 15 4.74 13.69 1.38
CA ALA A 15 6.01 14.38 1.16
C ALA A 15 6.29 15.49 2.18
N ARG A 16 5.24 16.06 2.77
CA ARG A 16 5.34 17.09 3.83
C ARG A 16 5.59 16.52 5.23
N LEU A 17 5.35 15.20 5.40
CA LEU A 17 5.34 14.54 6.70
C LEU A 17 6.53 13.61 6.90
N VAL A 18 7.15 13.13 5.81
CA VAL A 18 8.23 12.14 5.87
C VAL A 18 9.42 12.55 5.01
N ARG A 19 10.57 11.95 5.28
CA ARG A 19 11.82 12.27 4.57
C ARG A 19 11.80 11.88 3.09
N ALA A 20 11.15 10.76 2.74
CA ALA A 20 11.04 10.30 1.37
C ALA A 20 9.75 9.51 1.17
N VAL A 21 9.15 9.64 -0.01
CA VAL A 21 7.97 8.90 -0.44
C VAL A 21 8.30 8.13 -1.71
N LEU A 22 7.97 6.85 -1.75
CA LEU A 22 8.00 6.02 -2.94
C LEU A 22 6.57 5.64 -3.29
N SER A 23 6.11 6.00 -4.48
CA SER A 23 4.77 5.73 -4.96
C SER A 23 4.82 4.77 -6.15
N ILE A 24 3.93 3.78 -6.17
CA ILE A 24 3.77 2.83 -7.28
C ILE A 24 2.35 2.95 -7.82
N GLU A 25 2.24 3.12 -9.13
CA GLU A 25 0.97 3.17 -9.85
C GLU A 25 1.01 2.18 -11.00
N ILE A 26 -0.01 1.31 -11.08
CA ILE A 26 -0.07 0.26 -12.10
C ILE A 26 -0.36 0.81 -13.51
N ASN A 27 -1.07 1.93 -13.58
CA ASN A 27 -1.35 2.60 -14.84
C ASN A 27 -0.21 3.57 -15.21
N ASP A 28 0.52 3.26 -16.28
CA ASP A 28 1.68 4.03 -16.73
C ASP A 28 1.36 5.51 -17.03
N LEU A 29 0.20 5.78 -17.64
CA LEU A 29 -0.21 7.15 -17.94
C LEU A 29 -0.45 7.95 -16.65
N LEU A 30 -1.11 7.34 -15.65
CA LEU A 30 -1.36 7.98 -14.36
C LEU A 30 -0.07 8.17 -13.58
N ALA A 31 0.83 7.19 -13.59
CA ALA A 31 2.15 7.32 -12.97
C ALA A 31 2.94 8.51 -13.52
N ARG A 32 2.97 8.66 -14.86
CA ARG A 32 3.65 9.80 -15.52
C ARG A 32 3.01 11.13 -15.17
N ARG A 33 1.67 11.21 -15.16
CA ARG A 33 0.95 12.44 -14.78
C ARG A 33 1.22 12.80 -13.31
N ALA A 34 1.14 11.84 -12.40
CA ALA A 34 1.45 12.06 -10.99
C ALA A 34 2.88 12.56 -10.80
N ALA A 35 3.86 11.95 -11.48
CA ALA A 35 5.26 12.39 -11.42
C ALA A 35 5.44 13.84 -11.91
N ALA A 36 4.79 14.22 -13.03
CA ALA A 36 4.84 15.59 -13.54
C ALA A 36 4.23 16.59 -12.55
N THR A 37 3.03 16.31 -12.05
CA THR A 37 2.35 17.17 -11.05
C THR A 37 3.18 17.34 -9.78
N LEU A 38 3.78 16.26 -9.27
CA LEU A 38 4.63 16.30 -8.08
C LEU A 38 5.90 17.12 -8.30
N ALA A 39 6.48 17.06 -9.50
CA ALA A 39 7.62 17.89 -9.88
C ALA A 39 7.25 19.39 -9.94
N GLU A 40 6.11 19.72 -10.56
CA GLU A 40 5.58 21.09 -10.60
C GLU A 40 5.30 21.66 -9.20
N LEU A 41 4.84 20.81 -8.27
CA LEU A 41 4.61 21.17 -6.86
C LEU A 41 5.90 21.24 -6.02
N GLY A 42 7.06 20.98 -6.60
CA GLY A 42 8.34 20.99 -5.90
C GLY A 42 8.51 19.85 -4.89
N CYS A 43 7.81 18.72 -5.05
CA CYS A 43 7.92 17.55 -4.18
C CYS A 43 9.17 16.72 -4.54
N SER A 44 10.35 17.24 -4.31
CA SER A 44 11.64 16.62 -4.69
C SER A 44 11.97 15.34 -3.94
N ASN A 45 11.29 15.06 -2.83
CA ASN A 45 11.45 13.85 -2.02
C ASN A 45 10.45 12.74 -2.38
N VAL A 46 9.75 12.86 -3.51
CA VAL A 46 8.84 11.82 -4.02
C VAL A 46 9.42 11.17 -5.26
N ARG A 47 9.43 9.86 -5.31
CA ARG A 47 9.71 9.09 -6.53
C ARG A 47 8.48 8.26 -6.90
N VAL A 48 8.05 8.35 -8.16
CA VAL A 48 6.94 7.59 -8.71
C VAL A 48 7.48 6.52 -9.66
N ARG A 49 6.99 5.30 -9.53
CA ARG A 49 7.27 4.18 -10.43
C ARG A 49 5.99 3.62 -11.02
N SER A 50 5.98 3.42 -12.35
CA SER A 50 4.97 2.60 -12.99
C SER A 50 5.24 1.14 -12.71
N GLY A 51 4.23 0.40 -12.25
CA GLY A 51 4.35 -1.02 -11.92
C GLY A 51 3.25 -1.53 -11.00
N ASP A 52 3.28 -2.84 -10.75
CA ASP A 52 2.32 -3.48 -9.85
C ASP A 52 2.76 -3.29 -8.38
N GLY A 53 1.94 -2.57 -7.61
CA GLY A 53 2.17 -2.31 -6.19
C GLY A 53 2.19 -3.56 -5.31
N PHE A 54 1.65 -4.69 -5.80
CA PHE A 54 1.71 -5.97 -5.10
C PHE A 54 3.15 -6.43 -4.82
N PHE A 55 4.08 -6.16 -5.73
CA PHE A 55 5.49 -6.51 -5.55
C PHE A 55 6.26 -5.57 -4.64
N GLY A 56 5.71 -4.39 -4.37
CA GLY A 56 6.40 -3.36 -3.61
C GLY A 56 7.61 -2.79 -4.34
N TRP A 57 8.62 -2.43 -3.55
CA TRP A 57 9.87 -1.85 -4.05
C TRP A 57 11.05 -2.41 -3.25
N PRO A 58 11.38 -3.69 -3.46
CA PRO A 58 12.35 -4.41 -2.62
C PRO A 58 13.74 -3.77 -2.61
N GLU A 59 14.14 -3.09 -3.70
CA GLU A 59 15.44 -2.44 -3.81
C GLU A 59 15.61 -1.25 -2.83
N GLU A 60 14.50 -0.72 -2.33
CA GLU A 60 14.47 0.41 -1.39
C GLU A 60 14.05 0.00 0.03
N ALA A 61 13.80 -1.29 0.24
CA ALA A 61 13.47 -1.80 1.56
C ALA A 61 14.68 -1.71 2.52
N PRO A 62 14.46 -1.63 3.84
CA PRO A 62 13.18 -1.74 4.53
C PRO A 62 12.44 -0.41 4.68
N PHE A 63 11.10 -0.47 4.72
CA PHE A 63 10.23 0.70 4.88
C PHE A 63 9.75 0.89 6.32
N GLY A 64 9.75 2.13 6.80
CA GLY A 64 9.14 2.48 8.08
C GLY A 64 7.61 2.45 8.04
N ALA A 65 7.03 2.78 6.88
CA ALA A 65 5.58 2.71 6.67
C ALA A 65 5.23 2.40 5.22
N VAL A 66 4.12 1.69 5.04
CA VAL A 66 3.50 1.39 3.74
C VAL A 66 2.02 1.72 3.81
N ILE A 67 1.48 2.33 2.75
CA ILE A 67 0.04 2.62 2.60
C ILE A 67 -0.44 1.92 1.34
N ILE A 68 -1.52 1.14 1.45
CA ILE A 68 -2.24 0.56 0.32
C ILE A 68 -3.59 1.26 0.22
N THR A 69 -3.88 1.85 -0.94
CA THR A 69 -5.09 2.64 -1.20
C THR A 69 -6.12 1.90 -2.07
N CYS A 70 -6.10 0.59 -2.02
CA CYS A 70 -7.06 -0.32 -2.67
C CYS A 70 -7.36 -1.50 -1.75
N ALA A 71 -8.53 -2.14 -1.95
CA ALA A 71 -8.98 -3.25 -1.13
C ALA A 71 -8.19 -4.53 -1.43
N VAL A 72 -7.79 -5.23 -0.38
CA VAL A 72 -7.15 -6.54 -0.44
C VAL A 72 -7.84 -7.51 0.52
N ASP A 73 -7.95 -8.79 0.14
CA ASP A 73 -8.62 -9.82 0.95
C ASP A 73 -7.72 -10.39 2.06
N ARG A 74 -6.43 -10.15 1.98
CA ARG A 74 -5.42 -10.59 2.97
C ARG A 74 -4.22 -9.66 3.00
N VAL A 75 -3.46 -9.67 4.10
CA VAL A 75 -2.22 -8.90 4.22
C VAL A 75 -1.19 -9.44 3.21
N PRO A 76 -0.66 -8.59 2.30
CA PRO A 76 0.36 -9.02 1.34
C PRO A 76 1.68 -9.30 2.05
N LEU A 77 2.08 -10.58 2.15
CA LEU A 77 3.31 -10.97 2.84
C LEU A 77 4.56 -10.32 2.26
N ARG A 78 4.61 -10.16 0.92
CA ARG A 78 5.74 -9.48 0.25
C ARG A 78 5.94 -8.05 0.75
N LEU A 79 4.86 -7.33 1.03
CA LEU A 79 4.94 -5.97 1.57
C LEU A 79 5.27 -5.97 3.06
N LEU A 80 4.79 -6.98 3.80
CA LEU A 80 5.19 -7.17 5.20
C LEU A 80 6.70 -7.46 5.31
N ASP A 81 7.25 -8.28 4.41
CA ASP A 81 8.69 -8.58 4.38
C ASP A 81 9.54 -7.34 4.15
N GLN A 82 9.03 -6.41 3.33
CA GLN A 82 9.67 -5.12 3.05
C GLN A 82 9.51 -4.06 4.15
N LEU A 83 8.73 -4.32 5.21
CA LEU A 83 8.68 -3.44 6.38
C LEU A 83 9.90 -3.63 7.27
N ALA A 84 10.39 -2.54 7.84
CA ALA A 84 11.30 -2.59 8.98
C ALA A 84 10.63 -3.25 10.19
N GLU A 85 11.41 -3.77 11.12
CA GLU A 85 10.87 -4.19 12.41
C GLU A 85 10.24 -2.99 13.13
N GLY A 86 9.03 -3.15 13.67
CA GLY A 86 8.22 -2.05 14.17
C GLY A 86 7.55 -1.19 13.07
N GLY A 87 7.85 -1.43 11.80
CA GLY A 87 7.24 -0.76 10.66
C GLY A 87 5.73 -1.02 10.56
N ARG A 88 5.01 -0.12 9.90
CA ARG A 88 3.55 -0.09 9.85
C ARG A 88 3.04 -0.18 8.42
N LEU A 89 2.01 -0.98 8.21
CA LEU A 89 1.26 -1.08 6.97
C LEU A 89 -0.19 -0.74 7.26
N ILE A 90 -0.78 0.20 6.53
CA ILE A 90 -2.20 0.51 6.60
C ILE A 90 -2.86 0.14 5.28
N LEU A 91 -4.01 -0.56 5.37
CA LEU A 91 -4.70 -1.10 4.19
C LEU A 91 -6.18 -1.33 4.46
N PRO A 92 -7.05 -1.20 3.43
CA PRO A 92 -8.42 -1.71 3.45
C PRO A 92 -8.41 -3.24 3.32
N LEU A 93 -8.73 -3.95 4.39
CA LEU A 93 -8.69 -5.42 4.45
C LEU A 93 -10.10 -6.01 4.44
N GLY A 94 -10.39 -6.89 3.51
CA GLY A 94 -11.68 -7.57 3.38
C GLY A 94 -12.13 -7.79 1.94
N ASP A 95 -13.32 -8.36 1.76
CA ASP A 95 -13.89 -8.63 0.43
C ASP A 95 -14.09 -7.31 -0.33
N SER A 96 -13.49 -7.21 -1.51
CA SER A 96 -13.58 -6.03 -2.38
C SER A 96 -15.00 -5.74 -2.89
N ARG A 97 -15.92 -6.70 -2.79
CA ARG A 97 -17.35 -6.57 -3.18
C ARG A 97 -18.23 -6.05 -2.04
N SER A 98 -17.69 -5.92 -0.84
CA SER A 98 -18.38 -5.48 0.37
C SER A 98 -17.64 -4.31 1.02
N TYR A 99 -17.90 -4.08 2.30
CA TYR A 99 -17.12 -3.16 3.13
C TYR A 99 -15.83 -3.85 3.56
N GLN A 100 -14.74 -3.08 3.58
CA GLN A 100 -13.48 -3.50 4.15
C GLN A 100 -13.30 -2.83 5.50
N THR A 101 -12.43 -3.39 6.34
CA THR A 101 -11.97 -2.71 7.54
C THR A 101 -10.61 -2.09 7.28
N LEU A 102 -10.49 -0.78 7.43
CA LEU A 102 -9.18 -0.12 7.44
C LEU A 102 -8.37 -0.70 8.60
N THR A 103 -7.29 -1.37 8.28
CA THR A 103 -6.50 -2.15 9.23
C THR A 103 -5.08 -1.61 9.30
N LEU A 104 -4.62 -1.38 10.52
CA LEU A 104 -3.22 -1.09 10.80
C LEU A 104 -2.50 -2.41 11.14
N VAL A 105 -1.47 -2.72 10.39
CA VAL A 105 -0.59 -3.87 10.62
C VAL A 105 0.76 -3.36 11.07
N THR A 106 1.28 -3.87 12.18
CA THR A 106 2.63 -3.60 12.67
C THR A 106 3.46 -4.86 12.59
N LYS A 107 4.67 -4.79 12.04
CA LYS A 107 5.62 -5.91 12.03
C LYS A 107 6.26 -6.04 13.41
N LYS A 108 6.07 -7.18 14.07
CA LYS A 108 6.68 -7.48 15.40
C LYS A 108 7.26 -8.89 15.39
N GLY A 109 8.56 -8.99 15.58
CA GLY A 109 9.27 -10.26 15.51
C GLY A 109 9.08 -10.96 14.15
N GLY A 110 9.08 -10.20 13.06
CA GLY A 110 8.84 -10.69 11.69
C GLY A 110 7.37 -11.04 11.39
N LYS A 111 6.44 -10.90 12.34
CA LYS A 111 5.02 -11.29 12.21
C LYS A 111 4.08 -10.08 12.15
N PRO A 112 2.93 -10.17 11.44
CA PRO A 112 1.93 -9.10 11.42
C PRO A 112 1.11 -9.10 12.72
N VAL A 113 1.07 -7.97 13.40
CA VAL A 113 0.10 -7.67 14.45
C VAL A 113 -0.93 -6.70 13.90
N GLN A 114 -2.19 -7.10 13.87
CA GLN A 114 -3.27 -6.35 13.23
C GLN A 114 -4.13 -5.63 14.24
N ARG A 115 -4.59 -4.42 13.88
CA ARG A 115 -5.57 -3.64 14.61
C ARG A 115 -6.59 -3.04 13.64
N ALA A 116 -7.85 -3.42 13.79
CA ALA A 116 -8.97 -2.81 13.08
C ALA A 116 -9.15 -1.35 13.51
N LEU A 117 -9.46 -0.47 12.55
CA LEU A 117 -9.69 0.96 12.78
C LEU A 117 -11.15 1.32 12.53
N ILE A 118 -11.55 1.42 11.26
CA ILE A 118 -12.91 1.81 10.83
C ILE A 118 -13.31 1.02 9.59
N ASP A 119 -14.61 0.94 9.34
CA ASP A 119 -15.14 0.40 8.10
C ASP A 119 -14.96 1.40 6.96
N VAL A 120 -14.57 0.89 5.79
CA VAL A 120 -14.27 1.67 4.60
C VAL A 120 -14.74 0.94 3.34
N ARG A 121 -14.76 1.67 2.22
CA ARG A 121 -15.06 1.07 0.91
C ARG A 121 -14.06 1.58 -0.12
N PHE A 122 -13.24 0.68 -0.61
CA PHE A 122 -12.22 0.93 -1.62
C PHE A 122 -12.42 0.02 -2.83
N VAL A 123 -11.91 0.46 -3.98
CA VAL A 123 -11.80 -0.37 -5.19
C VAL A 123 -10.82 -1.51 -4.95
N PRO A 124 -11.02 -2.69 -5.60
CA PRO A 124 -10.12 -3.82 -5.44
C PRO A 124 -8.73 -3.52 -5.98
N MET A 125 -7.71 -4.11 -5.36
CA MET A 125 -6.37 -4.14 -5.92
C MET A 125 -6.40 -4.91 -7.24
N THR A 126 -5.76 -4.37 -8.26
CA THR A 126 -5.60 -4.99 -9.58
C THR A 126 -4.15 -5.48 -9.77
N GLY A 127 -3.89 -6.20 -10.87
CA GLY A 127 -2.57 -6.74 -11.15
C GLY A 127 -2.40 -8.19 -10.74
N GLU A 128 -1.17 -8.59 -10.41
CA GLU A 128 -0.80 -9.97 -10.12
C GLU A 128 -1.53 -10.57 -8.91
N VAL A 129 -1.96 -9.75 -7.97
CA VAL A 129 -2.78 -10.17 -6.82
C VAL A 129 -4.02 -10.98 -7.23
N LEU A 130 -4.58 -10.70 -8.41
CA LEU A 130 -5.75 -11.42 -8.93
C LEU A 130 -5.40 -12.85 -9.39
N LYS A 131 -4.15 -13.11 -9.73
CA LYS A 131 -3.65 -14.42 -10.22
C LYS A 131 -3.18 -15.31 -9.08
N ILE A 132 -2.69 -14.73 -8.00
CA ILE A 132 -2.13 -15.45 -6.85
C ILE A 132 -3.26 -15.74 -5.85
N LYS A 133 -4.14 -16.70 -6.19
CA LYS A 133 -5.19 -17.19 -5.28
C LYS A 133 -4.68 -18.01 -4.08
N GLU A 134 -3.40 -18.31 -3.97
CA GLU A 134 -2.87 -19.40 -3.14
C GLU A 134 -1.70 -19.08 -2.20
N GLU A 135 -1.19 -17.88 -2.08
CA GLU A 135 -0.26 -17.62 -0.97
C GLU A 135 -1.05 -17.53 0.34
N ALA A 136 -1.08 -18.67 1.03
CA ALA A 136 -1.83 -18.89 2.26
C ALA A 136 -1.38 -17.97 3.40
N SER A 137 -1.96 -16.79 3.46
CA SER A 137 -2.07 -16.08 4.73
C SER A 137 -3.37 -16.52 5.39
N PRO A 138 -3.40 -16.92 6.67
CA PRO A 138 -4.62 -17.36 7.31
C PRO A 138 -5.66 -16.22 7.22
N ARG A 139 -6.86 -16.55 6.72
CA ARG A 139 -8.02 -15.68 6.85
C ARG A 139 -8.17 -15.37 8.33
N VAL A 140 -8.30 -14.11 8.68
CA VAL A 140 -8.54 -13.73 10.09
C VAL A 140 -9.90 -14.34 10.48
N PRO A 141 -9.97 -15.32 11.40
CA PRO A 141 -11.24 -15.80 11.91
C PRO A 141 -11.85 -14.71 12.81
N GLY A 142 -13.04 -14.27 12.50
CA GLY A 142 -13.91 -13.59 13.46
C GLY A 142 -13.85 -12.06 13.50
N LEU A 143 -14.06 -11.38 12.37
CA LEU A 143 -14.71 -10.08 12.38
C LEU A 143 -16.16 -10.30 11.91
N ARG A 144 -17.06 -10.54 12.84
CA ARG A 144 -18.50 -10.33 12.65
C ARG A 144 -18.87 -8.95 13.14
#